data_5aa33c22647745ba2d645fb90d10ea52
#
_entry.id   5aa33c22647745ba2d645fb90d10ea52
#
_cell.length_a   1.000
_cell.length_b   1.000
_cell.length_c   1.000
_cell.angle_alpha   90.00
_cell.angle_beta   90.00
_cell.angle_gamma   90.00
#
_symmetry.space_group_name_H-M   'P 1'
#
loop_
_entity.id
_entity.type
_entity.pdbx_description
1 polymer ?
#
loop_
_entity_poly.entity_id
_entity_poly.type
_entity_poly.pdbx_seq_one_letter_code
_entity_poly.pdbx_strand_id
1 'polypeptide(L)'
;VIEYRYIKNLLPKDWYYITPVSIDYVLPMAQFLKDMWIAPLEAGSSKEFVQAHFPRMIVLVGSPAYQKDGSVVLGQAEGGTLIRFTEVNYYSETSRNWKQGQLETAFHEYAHLLHQTFNLPDAFRQVTPDSYTKNGWMAVTSSEALKRGMVSPYATSAFAEDFAEIFSFYLSATDEELDYYFNQQPVNSAQDVDLNKGRALLMTKLNILVKFLDGIGMDIDKIREDLQNKLDNLDN
;
A
#
# COMPACT_ATOMS: atom_id res chain seq x y z
N VAL A 1 -8.63 -4.38 -17.58
CA VAL A 1 -10.11 -4.50 -17.59
C VAL A 1 -10.60 -4.15 -16.18
N ILE A 2 -11.67 -3.33 -16.11
CA ILE A 2 -12.38 -3.07 -14.84
C ILE A 2 -13.65 -3.92 -14.85
N GLU A 3 -13.79 -4.82 -13.87
CA GLU A 3 -14.98 -5.62 -13.64
C GLU A 3 -15.74 -5.10 -12.41
N TYR A 4 -16.99 -4.73 -12.59
CA TYR A 4 -17.84 -4.15 -11.55
C TYR A 4 -19.13 -4.92 -11.32
N ARG A 5 -19.46 -5.85 -12.22
CA ARG A 5 -20.62 -6.72 -12.01
C ARG A 5 -20.30 -7.76 -10.95
N TYR A 6 -21.31 -8.12 -10.17
CA TYR A 6 -21.15 -9.17 -9.17
C TYR A 6 -20.88 -10.51 -9.86
N ILE A 7 -19.62 -10.94 -9.87
CA ILE A 7 -19.20 -12.23 -10.36
C ILE A 7 -18.64 -13.04 -9.19
N LYS A 8 -19.44 -13.96 -8.67
CA LYS A 8 -19.10 -14.77 -7.49
C LYS A 8 -17.72 -15.45 -7.59
N ASN A 9 -17.29 -15.83 -8.80
CA ASN A 9 -16.00 -16.50 -9.00
C ASN A 9 -14.79 -15.55 -8.92
N LEU A 10 -15.00 -14.24 -8.96
CA LEU A 10 -13.94 -13.24 -8.82
C LEU A 10 -13.77 -12.76 -7.37
N LEU A 11 -14.62 -13.23 -6.46
CA LEU A 11 -14.59 -12.86 -5.07
C LEU A 11 -14.09 -14.02 -4.21
N PRO A 12 -13.25 -13.78 -3.19
CA PRO A 12 -12.82 -14.80 -2.24
C PRO A 12 -14.01 -15.44 -1.53
N LYS A 13 -13.93 -16.74 -1.27
CA LYS A 13 -15.02 -17.50 -0.63
C LYS A 13 -15.20 -17.16 0.84
N ASP A 14 -14.20 -16.59 1.45
CA ASP A 14 -14.13 -16.18 2.86
C ASP A 14 -14.52 -14.72 3.09
N TRP A 15 -14.95 -14.01 2.04
CA TRP A 15 -15.50 -12.67 2.15
C TRP A 15 -16.99 -12.70 2.40
N TYR A 16 -17.45 -11.97 3.41
CA TYR A 16 -18.84 -11.92 3.83
C TYR A 16 -19.43 -10.52 3.65
N TYR A 17 -20.77 -10.45 3.52
CA TYR A 17 -21.56 -9.22 3.44
C TYR A 17 -21.20 -8.28 2.28
N ILE A 18 -20.73 -8.85 1.18
CA ILE A 18 -20.33 -8.08 0.00
C ILE A 18 -21.56 -7.58 -0.75
N THR A 19 -21.54 -6.29 -1.13
CA THR A 19 -22.52 -5.68 -2.02
C THR A 19 -21.89 -5.29 -3.35
N PRO A 20 -22.64 -5.38 -4.48
CA PRO A 20 -22.18 -4.86 -5.76
C PRO A 20 -21.85 -3.38 -5.68
N VAL A 21 -20.93 -2.92 -6.52
CA VAL A 21 -20.70 -1.48 -6.70
C VAL A 21 -21.88 -0.86 -7.44
N SER A 22 -22.30 0.34 -7.01
CA SER A 22 -23.26 1.16 -7.77
C SER A 22 -22.62 1.61 -9.08
N ILE A 23 -23.40 1.58 -10.15
CA ILE A 23 -22.96 2.03 -11.48
C ILE A 23 -22.48 3.48 -11.47
N ASP A 24 -23.04 4.32 -10.58
CA ASP A 24 -22.70 5.73 -10.45
C ASP A 24 -21.27 5.96 -9.99
N TYR A 25 -20.67 5.00 -9.27
CA TYR A 25 -19.30 5.09 -8.75
C TYR A 25 -18.25 4.40 -9.63
N VAL A 26 -18.68 3.64 -10.65
CA VAL A 26 -17.72 2.88 -11.50
C VAL A 26 -16.82 3.83 -12.30
N LEU A 27 -17.39 4.82 -12.98
CA LEU A 27 -16.61 5.77 -13.77
C LEU A 27 -15.77 6.73 -12.89
N PRO A 28 -16.30 7.33 -11.80
CA PRO A 28 -15.49 8.09 -10.87
C PRO A 28 -14.31 7.32 -10.30
N MET A 29 -14.53 6.07 -9.83
CA MET A 29 -13.43 5.22 -9.32
C MET A 29 -12.41 4.88 -10.41
N ALA A 30 -12.85 4.59 -11.63
CA ALA A 30 -11.94 4.32 -12.73
C ALA A 30 -11.07 5.55 -13.07
N GLN A 31 -11.64 6.75 -13.05
CA GLN A 31 -10.91 7.99 -13.26
C GLN A 31 -9.93 8.25 -12.10
N PHE A 32 -10.37 8.06 -10.86
CA PHE A 32 -9.52 8.17 -9.68
C PHE A 32 -8.29 7.25 -9.78
N LEU A 33 -8.48 5.96 -10.08
CA LEU A 33 -7.37 5.03 -10.25
C LEU A 33 -6.43 5.41 -11.40
N LYS A 34 -6.98 5.93 -12.50
CA LYS A 34 -6.18 6.40 -13.62
C LYS A 34 -5.31 7.59 -13.24
N ASP A 35 -5.89 8.58 -12.57
CA ASP A 35 -5.23 9.86 -12.32
C ASP A 35 -4.29 9.77 -11.09
N MET A 36 -4.68 9.01 -10.07
CA MET A 36 -4.00 8.99 -8.76
C MET A 36 -3.11 7.76 -8.54
N TRP A 37 -3.22 6.74 -9.40
CA TRP A 37 -2.40 5.53 -9.31
C TRP A 37 -1.60 5.28 -10.58
N ILE A 38 -2.27 5.16 -11.75
CA ILE A 38 -1.58 4.83 -13.01
C ILE A 38 -0.66 5.99 -13.44
N ALA A 39 -1.16 7.22 -13.45
CA ALA A 39 -0.40 8.36 -13.92
C ALA A 39 0.85 8.65 -13.08
N PRO A 40 0.83 8.62 -11.73
CA PRO A 40 2.05 8.70 -10.93
C PRO A 40 3.05 7.58 -11.21
N LEU A 41 2.59 6.33 -11.36
CA LEU A 41 3.47 5.22 -11.74
C LEU A 41 4.14 5.45 -13.11
N GLU A 42 3.40 5.96 -14.10
CA GLU A 42 3.96 6.32 -15.41
C GLU A 42 4.96 7.49 -15.31
N ALA A 43 4.71 8.47 -14.43
CA ALA A 43 5.60 9.61 -14.22
C ALA A 43 6.96 9.20 -13.63
N GLY A 44 6.97 8.26 -12.67
CA GLY A 44 8.20 7.76 -12.04
C GLY A 44 8.82 6.54 -12.75
N SER A 45 8.24 6.03 -13.84
CA SER A 45 8.82 4.95 -14.63
C SER A 45 8.65 5.19 -16.12
N SER A 46 7.78 4.46 -16.78
CA SER A 46 7.33 4.72 -18.13
C SER A 46 5.98 4.05 -18.38
N LYS A 47 5.29 4.48 -19.41
CA LYS A 47 4.02 3.87 -19.84
C LYS A 47 4.21 2.39 -20.19
N GLU A 48 5.31 2.06 -20.86
CA GLU A 48 5.65 0.70 -21.26
C GLU A 48 5.92 -0.18 -20.04
N PHE A 49 6.62 0.35 -19.03
CA PHE A 49 6.87 -0.35 -17.77
C PHE A 49 5.56 -0.66 -17.05
N VAL A 50 4.69 0.36 -16.89
CA VAL A 50 3.40 0.19 -16.23
C VAL A 50 2.53 -0.82 -17.00
N GLN A 51 2.44 -0.73 -18.32
CA GLN A 51 1.67 -1.68 -19.13
C GLN A 51 2.16 -3.13 -19.01
N ALA A 52 3.46 -3.33 -18.87
CA ALA A 52 4.05 -4.66 -18.71
C ALA A 52 3.80 -5.28 -17.32
N HIS A 53 3.71 -4.44 -16.28
CA HIS A 53 3.68 -4.87 -14.88
C HIS A 53 2.39 -4.46 -14.13
N PHE A 54 1.34 -4.06 -14.85
CA PHE A 54 0.05 -3.68 -14.25
C PHE A 54 -0.92 -4.87 -14.20
N PRO A 55 -1.82 -4.94 -13.20
CA PRO A 55 -2.80 -6.01 -13.13
C PRO A 55 -3.68 -6.04 -14.38
N ARG A 56 -3.99 -7.25 -14.87
CA ARG A 56 -4.84 -7.41 -16.04
C ARG A 56 -6.30 -7.09 -15.76
N MET A 57 -6.71 -7.21 -14.49
CA MET A 57 -8.07 -7.00 -14.06
C MET A 57 -8.13 -6.27 -12.73
N ILE A 58 -9.02 -5.30 -12.66
CA ILE A 58 -9.42 -4.62 -11.43
C ILE A 58 -10.87 -5.01 -11.17
N VAL A 59 -11.18 -5.46 -9.95
CA VAL A 59 -12.54 -5.79 -9.52
C VAL A 59 -12.98 -4.76 -8.49
N LEU A 60 -14.14 -4.14 -8.74
CA LEU A 60 -14.73 -3.17 -7.85
C LEU A 60 -15.83 -3.80 -7.00
N VAL A 61 -15.74 -3.65 -5.70
CA VAL A 61 -16.71 -4.15 -4.70
C VAL A 61 -17.29 -2.95 -3.95
N GLY A 62 -18.61 -2.92 -3.82
CA GLY A 62 -19.31 -1.75 -3.29
C GLY A 62 -19.13 -1.54 -1.78
N SER A 63 -19.17 -2.61 -1.00
CA SER A 63 -19.05 -2.58 0.46
C SER A 63 -17.65 -2.94 0.95
N PRO A 64 -17.35 -2.74 2.24
CA PRO A 64 -16.27 -3.46 2.91
C PRO A 64 -16.40 -4.96 2.72
N ALA A 65 -15.30 -5.68 2.67
CA ALA A 65 -15.26 -7.12 2.72
C ALA A 65 -14.89 -7.57 4.14
N TYR A 66 -15.75 -8.35 4.77
CA TYR A 66 -15.53 -8.87 6.12
C TYR A 66 -15.04 -10.31 6.04
N GLN A 67 -14.05 -10.66 6.86
CA GLN A 67 -13.65 -12.04 7.09
C GLN A 67 -14.44 -12.65 8.25
N LYS A 68 -14.30 -13.96 8.44
CA LYS A 68 -15.04 -14.70 9.48
C LYS A 68 -14.72 -14.22 10.91
N ASP A 69 -13.51 -13.70 11.13
CA ASP A 69 -13.06 -13.15 12.41
C ASP A 69 -13.51 -11.69 12.64
N GLY A 70 -14.22 -11.10 11.67
CA GLY A 70 -14.70 -9.73 11.71
C GLY A 70 -13.70 -8.70 11.18
N SER A 71 -12.51 -9.12 10.75
CA SER A 71 -11.57 -8.21 10.12
C SER A 71 -12.10 -7.69 8.77
N VAL A 72 -11.70 -6.47 8.42
CA VAL A 72 -12.07 -5.82 7.16
C VAL A 72 -10.89 -5.91 6.19
N VAL A 73 -11.19 -6.32 4.96
CA VAL A 73 -10.22 -6.32 3.86
C VAL A 73 -10.53 -5.13 2.97
N LEU A 74 -9.58 -4.20 2.86
CA LEU A 74 -9.71 -3.00 2.03
C LEU A 74 -9.38 -3.27 0.56
N GLY A 75 -8.55 -4.29 0.31
CA GLY A 75 -8.21 -4.76 -1.02
C GLY A 75 -7.49 -6.09 -0.97
N GLN A 76 -7.30 -6.71 -2.11
CA GLN A 76 -6.56 -7.97 -2.23
C GLN A 76 -6.09 -8.20 -3.66
N ALA A 77 -4.80 -8.52 -3.83
CA ALA A 77 -4.29 -9.06 -5.08
C ALA A 77 -4.40 -10.58 -5.13
N GLU A 78 -4.57 -11.12 -6.34
CA GLU A 78 -4.56 -12.55 -6.58
C GLU A 78 -3.66 -12.89 -7.76
N GLY A 79 -2.59 -13.63 -7.47
CA GLY A 79 -1.70 -14.22 -8.47
C GLY A 79 -1.05 -13.23 -9.42
N GLY A 80 -0.84 -11.97 -9.01
CA GLY A 80 -0.22 -10.95 -9.85
C GLY A 80 -1.06 -10.49 -11.05
N THR A 81 -2.33 -10.91 -11.13
CA THR A 81 -3.17 -10.64 -12.30
C THR A 81 -4.42 -9.85 -12.00
N LEU A 82 -4.89 -9.85 -10.78
CA LEU A 82 -6.14 -9.24 -10.35
C LEU A 82 -5.96 -8.49 -9.03
N ILE A 83 -6.49 -7.28 -8.96
CA ILE A 83 -6.61 -6.51 -7.70
C ILE A 83 -8.08 -6.18 -7.47
N ARG A 84 -8.54 -6.37 -6.24
CA ARG A 84 -9.89 -6.03 -5.77
C ARG A 84 -9.83 -4.78 -4.92
N PHE A 85 -10.73 -3.83 -5.21
CA PHE A 85 -10.97 -2.64 -4.38
C PHE A 85 -12.33 -2.76 -3.73
N THR A 86 -12.37 -2.65 -2.41
CA THR A 86 -13.61 -2.64 -1.62
C THR A 86 -14.03 -1.21 -1.29
N GLU A 87 -15.19 -1.05 -0.66
CA GLU A 87 -15.71 0.26 -0.21
C GLU A 87 -15.96 1.29 -1.33
N VAL A 88 -16.11 0.84 -2.59
CA VAL A 88 -16.26 1.76 -3.73
C VAL A 88 -17.58 2.54 -3.66
N ASN A 89 -18.63 2.01 -2.99
CA ASN A 89 -19.87 2.75 -2.76
C ASN A 89 -19.72 3.90 -1.75
N TYR A 90 -18.61 3.98 -1.05
CA TYR A 90 -18.25 5.12 -0.18
C TYR A 90 -17.35 6.14 -0.89
N TYR A 91 -17.24 6.04 -2.22
CA TYR A 91 -16.48 6.99 -3.02
C TYR A 91 -16.78 8.43 -2.62
N SER A 92 -15.73 9.20 -2.41
CA SER A 92 -15.84 10.61 -2.01
C SER A 92 -14.73 11.42 -2.67
N GLU A 93 -15.14 12.44 -3.41
CA GLU A 93 -14.22 13.41 -4.04
C GLU A 93 -13.53 14.31 -3.01
N THR A 94 -14.10 14.46 -1.83
CA THR A 94 -13.63 15.37 -0.77
C THR A 94 -13.02 14.67 0.43
N SER A 95 -13.21 13.36 0.59
CA SER A 95 -12.65 12.61 1.72
C SER A 95 -11.20 12.21 1.47
N ARG A 96 -10.26 12.93 2.08
CA ARG A 96 -8.84 12.57 2.04
C ARG A 96 -8.59 11.17 2.60
N ASN A 97 -9.24 10.82 3.72
CA ASN A 97 -9.08 9.50 4.34
C ASN A 97 -9.51 8.35 3.42
N TRP A 98 -10.64 8.50 2.72
CA TRP A 98 -11.08 7.48 1.76
C TRP A 98 -10.09 7.34 0.61
N LYS A 99 -9.66 8.46 0.02
CA LYS A 99 -8.66 8.47 -1.08
C LYS A 99 -7.35 7.81 -0.63
N GLN A 100 -6.84 8.20 0.53
CA GLN A 100 -5.59 7.65 1.08
C GLN A 100 -5.70 6.13 1.28
N GLY A 101 -6.77 5.62 1.89
CA GLY A 101 -6.97 4.18 2.08
C GLY A 101 -7.03 3.39 0.76
N GLN A 102 -7.68 3.96 -0.29
CA GLN A 102 -7.68 3.34 -1.62
C GLN A 102 -6.30 3.35 -2.28
N LEU A 103 -5.52 4.43 -2.09
CA LEU A 103 -4.16 4.54 -2.63
C LEU A 103 -3.17 3.64 -1.88
N GLU A 104 -3.26 3.56 -0.55
CA GLU A 104 -2.49 2.60 0.24
C GLU A 104 -2.72 1.18 -0.26
N THR A 105 -3.98 0.79 -0.45
CA THR A 105 -4.33 -0.50 -1.05
C THR A 105 -3.74 -0.67 -2.44
N ALA A 106 -3.92 0.33 -3.32
CA ALA A 106 -3.46 0.26 -4.70
C ALA A 106 -1.95 0.07 -4.80
N PHE A 107 -1.18 0.83 -4.03
CA PHE A 107 0.28 0.75 -4.03
C PHE A 107 0.79 -0.48 -3.30
N HIS A 108 0.15 -0.90 -2.20
CA HIS A 108 0.48 -2.13 -1.49
C HIS A 108 0.37 -3.35 -2.42
N GLU A 109 -0.76 -3.49 -3.09
CA GLU A 109 -0.99 -4.60 -4.01
C GLU A 109 -0.08 -4.53 -5.26
N TYR A 110 0.25 -3.31 -5.70
CA TYR A 110 1.22 -3.12 -6.78
C TYR A 110 2.64 -3.53 -6.36
N ALA A 111 3.04 -3.28 -5.11
CA ALA A 111 4.31 -3.76 -4.58
C ALA A 111 4.40 -5.29 -4.60
N HIS A 112 3.29 -5.99 -4.33
CA HIS A 112 3.24 -7.45 -4.48
C HIS A 112 3.45 -7.91 -5.93
N LEU A 113 2.90 -7.20 -6.91
CA LEU A 113 3.16 -7.46 -8.33
C LEU A 113 4.64 -7.30 -8.67
N LEU A 114 5.26 -6.24 -8.18
CA LEU A 114 6.68 -5.97 -8.41
C LEU A 114 7.56 -7.07 -7.82
N HIS A 115 7.36 -7.46 -6.55
CA HIS A 115 8.22 -8.46 -5.93
C HIS A 115 8.00 -9.89 -6.46
N GLN A 116 6.83 -10.19 -7.05
CA GLN A 116 6.57 -11.44 -7.75
C GLN A 116 7.26 -11.51 -9.11
N THR A 117 7.50 -10.36 -9.74
CA THR A 117 8.19 -10.23 -11.03
C THR A 117 9.70 -10.08 -10.85
N PHE A 118 10.10 -9.27 -9.88
CA PHE A 118 11.49 -8.95 -9.56
C PHE A 118 11.80 -9.46 -8.15
N ASN A 119 12.79 -10.30 -8.00
CA ASN A 119 13.16 -10.82 -6.68
C ASN A 119 13.58 -9.69 -5.74
N LEU A 120 12.96 -9.63 -4.55
CA LEU A 120 13.36 -8.69 -3.52
C LEU A 120 14.81 -8.93 -3.08
N PRO A 121 15.58 -7.86 -2.80
CA PRO A 121 16.93 -7.99 -2.30
C PRO A 121 16.97 -8.75 -0.96
N ASP A 122 17.85 -9.73 -0.83
CA ASP A 122 18.08 -10.41 0.45
C ASP A 122 18.48 -9.44 1.55
N ALA A 123 19.19 -8.36 1.19
CA ALA A 123 19.56 -7.28 2.11
C ALA A 123 18.35 -6.66 2.83
N PHE A 124 17.18 -6.56 2.19
CA PHE A 124 15.96 -6.05 2.83
C PHE A 124 15.51 -6.96 3.98
N ARG A 125 15.47 -8.28 3.74
CA ARG A 125 15.11 -9.28 4.77
C ARG A 125 16.09 -9.29 5.93
N GLN A 126 17.37 -9.05 5.67
CA GLN A 126 18.43 -9.10 6.68
C GLN A 126 18.44 -7.91 7.64
N VAL A 127 17.71 -6.82 7.35
CA VAL A 127 17.62 -5.66 8.26
C VAL A 127 16.92 -6.05 9.58
N THR A 128 15.82 -6.82 9.50
CA THR A 128 14.99 -7.18 10.66
C THR A 128 14.54 -8.66 10.60
N PRO A 129 15.47 -9.64 10.50
CA PRO A 129 15.12 -11.03 10.19
C PRO A 129 14.26 -11.69 11.26
N ASP A 130 14.43 -11.29 12.54
CA ASP A 130 13.75 -11.89 13.70
C ASP A 130 12.45 -11.15 14.10
N SER A 131 12.05 -10.15 13.34
CA SER A 131 10.91 -9.27 13.68
C SER A 131 9.57 -9.74 13.12
N TYR A 132 9.56 -10.76 12.24
CA TYR A 132 8.34 -11.25 11.60
C TYR A 132 7.59 -12.25 12.48
N THR A 133 6.30 -11.98 12.69
CA THR A 133 5.43 -12.69 13.65
C THR A 133 4.40 -13.62 13.02
N LYS A 134 4.33 -13.66 11.67
CA LYS A 134 3.28 -14.40 10.94
C LYS A 134 1.88 -13.94 11.41
N ASN A 135 1.07 -14.88 11.90
CA ASN A 135 -0.28 -14.58 12.38
C ASN A 135 -0.31 -13.78 13.70
N GLY A 136 0.84 -13.55 14.35
CA GLY A 136 0.93 -12.77 15.57
C GLY A 136 0.82 -11.25 15.39
N TRP A 137 0.81 -10.75 14.16
CA TRP A 137 0.78 -9.32 13.85
C TRP A 137 -0.44 -8.59 14.46
N MET A 138 -1.59 -9.26 14.57
CA MET A 138 -2.81 -8.68 15.17
C MET A 138 -2.66 -8.29 16.66
N ALA A 139 -1.66 -8.83 17.36
CA ALA A 139 -1.35 -8.47 18.74
C ALA A 139 -0.24 -7.41 18.85
N VAL A 140 0.34 -6.98 17.72
CA VAL A 140 1.40 -5.96 17.67
C VAL A 140 0.76 -4.57 17.64
N THR A 141 1.22 -3.67 18.50
CA THR A 141 0.81 -2.25 18.44
C THR A 141 1.66 -1.49 17.41
N SER A 142 1.17 -0.33 16.92
CA SER A 142 1.94 0.53 16.00
C SER A 142 3.28 0.97 16.62
N SER A 143 3.30 1.29 17.92
CA SER A 143 4.55 1.63 18.64
C SER A 143 5.54 0.45 18.66
N GLU A 144 5.04 -0.77 18.88
CA GLU A 144 5.89 -1.96 18.88
C GLU A 144 6.39 -2.30 17.46
N ALA A 145 5.55 -2.13 16.43
CA ALA A 145 5.96 -2.27 15.03
C ALA A 145 7.09 -1.28 14.69
N LEU A 146 6.94 -0.01 15.07
CA LEU A 146 7.96 1.00 14.82
C LEU A 146 9.29 0.68 15.52
N LYS A 147 9.27 0.21 16.79
CA LYS A 147 10.50 -0.25 17.50
C LYS A 147 11.21 -1.39 16.76
N ARG A 148 10.46 -2.22 16.04
CA ARG A 148 10.99 -3.32 15.22
C ARG A 148 11.46 -2.87 13.83
N GLY A 149 11.35 -1.58 13.51
CA GLY A 149 11.68 -1.04 12.20
C GLY A 149 10.62 -1.36 11.13
N MET A 150 9.34 -1.21 11.47
CA MET A 150 8.20 -1.45 10.59
C MET A 150 7.19 -0.31 10.67
N VAL A 151 6.57 0.06 9.54
CA VAL A 151 5.62 1.17 9.45
C VAL A 151 4.25 0.83 10.03
N SER A 152 3.91 -0.46 10.08
CA SER A 152 2.60 -0.92 10.57
C SER A 152 2.71 -2.25 11.31
N PRO A 153 1.71 -2.61 12.15
CA PRO A 153 1.60 -3.96 12.69
C PRO A 153 1.56 -5.04 11.61
N TYR A 154 0.87 -4.79 10.50
CA TYR A 154 0.74 -5.75 9.40
C TYR A 154 2.08 -6.05 8.70
N ALA A 155 2.97 -5.07 8.61
CA ALA A 155 4.34 -5.27 8.12
C ALA A 155 5.10 -6.34 8.92
N THR A 156 4.73 -6.60 10.19
CA THR A 156 5.34 -7.65 10.99
C THR A 156 4.92 -9.06 10.59
N SER A 157 3.94 -9.23 9.72
CA SER A 157 3.43 -10.56 9.32
C SER A 157 4.43 -11.32 8.46
N ALA A 158 5.04 -10.67 7.46
CA ALA A 158 6.02 -11.27 6.56
C ALA A 158 6.88 -10.19 5.88
N PHE A 159 8.07 -10.59 5.39
CA PHE A 159 8.99 -9.64 4.73
C PHE A 159 8.41 -9.05 3.43
N ALA A 160 7.54 -9.77 2.74
CA ALA A 160 6.87 -9.28 1.54
C ALA A 160 5.81 -8.23 1.87
N GLU A 161 5.10 -8.41 2.99
CA GLU A 161 4.16 -7.40 3.52
C GLU A 161 4.91 -6.15 4.02
N ASP A 162 6.03 -6.34 4.71
CA ASP A 162 6.89 -5.24 5.16
C ASP A 162 7.38 -4.37 3.99
N PHE A 163 7.79 -5.00 2.89
CA PHE A 163 8.15 -4.31 1.66
C PHE A 163 6.96 -3.53 1.07
N ALA A 164 5.80 -4.18 0.96
CA ALA A 164 4.59 -3.58 0.40
C ALA A 164 4.07 -2.43 1.27
N GLU A 165 4.10 -2.59 2.59
CA GLU A 165 3.71 -1.55 3.55
C GLU A 165 4.64 -0.33 3.47
N ILE A 166 5.97 -0.50 3.41
CA ILE A 166 6.89 0.64 3.25
C ILE A 166 6.67 1.32 1.90
N PHE A 167 6.49 0.57 0.81
CA PHE A 167 6.25 1.14 -0.52
C PHE A 167 4.97 1.98 -0.55
N SER A 168 3.85 1.43 -0.08
CA SER A 168 2.56 2.13 -0.08
C SER A 168 2.57 3.32 0.88
N PHE A 169 3.12 3.16 2.09
CA PHE A 169 3.23 4.23 3.08
C PHE A 169 4.09 5.39 2.57
N TYR A 170 5.26 5.10 1.99
CA TYR A 170 6.13 6.14 1.46
C TYR A 170 5.43 7.00 0.40
N LEU A 171 4.59 6.40 -0.44
CA LEU A 171 3.90 7.11 -1.51
C LEU A 171 2.68 7.90 -1.00
N SER A 172 1.89 7.34 -0.08
CA SER A 172 0.58 7.88 0.33
C SER A 172 0.60 8.76 1.57
N ALA A 173 1.59 8.60 2.45
CA ALA A 173 1.70 9.33 3.70
C ALA A 173 2.00 10.82 3.50
N THR A 174 1.57 11.66 4.45
CA THR A 174 1.94 13.07 4.51
C THR A 174 3.43 13.26 4.81
N ASP A 175 3.96 14.45 4.59
CA ASP A 175 5.36 14.75 4.91
C ASP A 175 5.63 14.67 6.43
N GLU A 176 4.66 15.04 7.27
CA GLU A 176 4.74 14.91 8.71
C GLU A 176 4.80 13.45 9.16
N GLU A 177 4.02 12.57 8.51
CA GLU A 177 4.06 11.13 8.79
C GLU A 177 5.39 10.53 8.36
N LEU A 178 5.93 10.90 7.20
CA LEU A 178 7.26 10.47 6.77
C LEU A 178 8.35 10.94 7.73
N ASP A 179 8.31 12.21 8.16
CA ASP A 179 9.24 12.72 9.15
C ASP A 179 9.17 11.93 10.46
N TYR A 180 7.94 11.65 10.94
CA TYR A 180 7.74 10.87 12.17
C TYR A 180 8.29 9.45 12.07
N TYR A 181 8.10 8.75 10.96
CA TYR A 181 8.48 7.35 10.82
C TYR A 181 9.93 7.13 10.38
N PHE A 182 10.49 8.00 9.56
CA PHE A 182 11.82 7.78 8.97
C PHE A 182 12.93 8.64 9.55
N ASN A 183 12.61 9.76 10.20
CA ASN A 183 13.60 10.66 10.81
C ASN A 183 13.69 10.48 12.32
N GLN A 184 14.88 10.76 12.87
CA GLN A 184 15.10 10.74 14.30
C GLN A 184 14.27 11.81 14.99
N GLN A 185 13.56 11.46 16.06
CA GLN A 185 12.74 12.35 16.84
C GLN A 185 13.42 12.70 18.17
N PRO A 186 13.05 13.82 18.84
CA PRO A 186 13.59 14.20 20.15
C PRO A 186 13.44 13.07 21.18
N VAL A 187 14.49 12.89 22.00
CA VAL A 187 14.52 11.85 23.04
C VAL A 187 14.17 12.48 24.38
N ASN A 188 13.02 12.10 24.93
CA ASN A 188 12.54 12.52 26.25
C ASN A 188 12.36 11.34 27.21
N SER A 189 12.43 10.11 26.71
CA SER A 189 12.24 8.88 27.47
C SER A 189 13.06 7.72 26.90
N ALA A 190 13.18 6.64 27.67
CA ALA A 190 13.79 5.41 27.18
C ALA A 190 13.02 4.81 25.98
N GLN A 191 11.70 5.01 25.94
CA GLN A 191 10.88 4.57 24.81
C GLN A 191 11.25 5.29 23.52
N ASP A 192 11.56 6.60 23.58
CA ASP A 192 11.95 7.37 22.39
C ASP A 192 13.29 6.88 21.82
N VAL A 193 14.20 6.40 22.68
CA VAL A 193 15.45 5.76 22.24
C VAL A 193 15.16 4.50 21.41
N ASP A 194 14.23 3.66 21.86
CA ASP A 194 13.88 2.42 21.14
C ASP A 194 13.10 2.70 19.87
N LEU A 195 12.22 3.70 19.86
CA LEU A 195 11.54 4.17 18.64
C LEU A 195 12.54 4.70 17.62
N ASN A 196 13.55 5.45 18.07
CA ASN A 196 14.60 5.97 17.18
C ASN A 196 15.49 4.87 16.59
N LYS A 197 15.76 3.79 17.34
CA LYS A 197 16.42 2.60 16.76
C LYS A 197 15.55 2.00 15.64
N GLY A 198 14.24 1.89 15.86
CA GLY A 198 13.30 1.40 14.86
C GLY A 198 13.28 2.29 13.60
N ARG A 199 13.28 3.63 13.76
CA ARG A 199 13.38 4.59 12.64
C ARG A 199 14.64 4.41 11.82
N ALA A 200 15.78 4.16 12.47
CA ALA A 200 17.04 3.89 11.78
C ALA A 200 16.98 2.59 10.93
N LEU A 201 16.30 1.55 11.44
CA LEU A 201 16.05 0.31 10.69
C LEU A 201 15.10 0.56 9.50
N LEU A 202 14.03 1.33 9.70
CA LEU A 202 13.11 1.74 8.63
C LEU A 202 13.82 2.53 7.54
N MET A 203 14.64 3.51 7.89
CA MET A 203 15.44 4.28 6.92
C MET A 203 16.39 3.36 6.14
N THR A 204 16.98 2.36 6.80
CA THR A 204 17.83 1.37 6.11
C THR A 204 17.03 0.57 5.08
N LYS A 205 15.83 0.11 5.44
CA LYS A 205 14.92 -0.60 4.52
C LYS A 205 14.48 0.29 3.36
N LEU A 206 14.11 1.54 3.63
CA LEU A 206 13.73 2.51 2.60
C LEU A 206 14.85 2.72 1.60
N ASN A 207 16.10 2.89 2.06
CA ASN A 207 17.25 3.03 1.16
C ASN A 207 17.48 1.78 0.28
N ILE A 208 17.22 0.58 0.81
CA ILE A 208 17.30 -0.65 0.02
C ILE A 208 16.16 -0.71 -1.00
N LEU A 209 14.94 -0.33 -0.60
CA LEU A 209 13.77 -0.26 -1.46
C LEU A 209 13.99 0.72 -2.61
N VAL A 210 14.44 1.95 -2.35
CA VAL A 210 14.76 2.96 -3.38
C VAL A 210 15.74 2.39 -4.39
N LYS A 211 16.88 1.84 -3.94
CA LYS A 211 17.89 1.25 -4.83
C LYS A 211 17.35 0.08 -5.65
N PHE A 212 16.48 -0.73 -5.08
CA PHE A 212 15.82 -1.83 -5.80
C PHE A 212 14.92 -1.30 -6.90
N LEU A 213 14.09 -0.29 -6.60
CA LEU A 213 13.18 0.33 -7.56
C LEU A 213 13.94 1.04 -8.69
N ASP A 214 14.99 1.80 -8.36
CA ASP A 214 15.88 2.40 -9.36
C ASP A 214 16.47 1.35 -10.30
N GLY A 215 16.90 0.21 -9.73
CA GLY A 215 17.48 -0.90 -10.50
C GLY A 215 16.51 -1.56 -11.50
N ILE A 216 15.20 -1.45 -11.28
CA ILE A 216 14.17 -1.93 -12.19
C ILE A 216 13.54 -0.81 -13.04
N GLY A 217 14.03 0.42 -12.93
CA GLY A 217 13.59 1.56 -13.73
C GLY A 217 12.41 2.33 -13.16
N MET A 218 12.23 2.31 -11.82
CA MET A 218 11.21 3.07 -11.11
C MET A 218 11.84 4.08 -10.14
N ASP A 219 11.54 5.36 -10.33
CA ASP A 219 11.89 6.47 -9.45
C ASP A 219 10.71 6.74 -8.48
N ILE A 220 10.82 6.23 -7.26
CA ILE A 220 9.74 6.32 -6.27
C ILE A 220 9.49 7.77 -5.82
N ASP A 221 10.53 8.61 -5.82
CA ASP A 221 10.41 10.02 -5.42
C ASP A 221 9.59 10.80 -6.43
N LYS A 222 9.77 10.54 -7.73
CA LYS A 222 8.92 11.13 -8.78
C LYS A 222 7.48 10.62 -8.73
N ILE A 223 7.27 9.33 -8.40
CA ILE A 223 5.93 8.80 -8.20
C ILE A 223 5.24 9.57 -7.07
N ARG A 224 5.94 9.73 -5.94
CA ARG A 224 5.42 10.48 -4.79
C ARG A 224 5.16 11.94 -5.14
N GLU A 225 6.10 12.63 -5.77
CA GLU A 225 5.97 14.05 -6.16
C GLU A 225 4.71 14.26 -7.02
N ASP A 226 4.52 13.45 -8.07
CA ASP A 226 3.34 13.55 -8.95
C ASP A 226 2.04 13.25 -8.20
N LEU A 227 2.03 12.25 -7.32
CA LEU A 227 0.87 11.90 -6.51
C LEU A 227 0.50 12.99 -5.52
N GLN A 228 1.45 13.48 -4.72
CA GLN A 228 1.18 14.50 -3.70
C GLN A 228 0.73 15.83 -4.34
N ASN A 229 1.35 16.25 -5.45
CA ASN A 229 0.89 17.42 -6.21
C ASN A 229 -0.57 17.30 -6.66
N LYS A 230 -1.02 16.10 -7.04
CA LYS A 230 -2.41 15.86 -7.43
C LYS A 230 -3.35 15.83 -6.22
N LEU A 231 -2.92 15.26 -5.09
CA LEU A 231 -3.71 15.25 -3.85
C LEU A 231 -3.93 16.67 -3.33
N ASP A 232 -2.89 17.50 -3.31
CA ASP A 232 -2.96 18.90 -2.84
C ASP A 232 -3.88 19.77 -3.74
N ASN A 233 -3.90 19.49 -5.04
CA ASN A 233 -4.79 20.19 -5.97
C ASN A 233 -6.27 19.80 -5.87
N LEU A 234 -6.58 18.66 -5.21
CA LEU A 234 -7.96 18.26 -4.95
C LEU A 234 -8.54 18.91 -3.69
N ASP A 235 -7.69 19.41 -2.80
CA ASP A 235 -8.09 20.05 -1.54
C ASP A 235 -8.27 21.59 -1.71
N ASN A 236 -7.99 22.13 -2.91
CA ASN A 236 -8.19 23.55 -3.31
C ASN A 236 -9.38 23.72 -4.27
#